data_929b1b1d533b326acf597a3ba50c066b
#
_entry.id   929b1b1d533b326acf597a3ba50c066b
#
_cell.length_a   1.000
_cell.length_b   1.000
_cell.length_c   1.000
_cell.angle_alpha   90.00
_cell.angle_beta   90.00
_cell.angle_gamma   90.00
#
_symmetry.space_group_name_H-M   'P 1'
#
loop_
_entity.id
_entity.type
_entity.pdbx_description
1 polymer ?
#
loop_
_entity_poly.entity_id
_entity_poly.type
_entity_poly.pdbx_seq_one_letter_code
_entity_poly.pdbx_strand_id
1 'polypeptide(L)'
;MLWALMCVALISIYLMKVGEMWGTNITRANEDELLRRGDAIRAAIDSYVRAESNGAFPRSFDDLLHDPRVSYPRRHLRAVYVDPITHGDWKLVTGPNGELYGVYSDAEGVPLKRDGFSDADVSFSLQTSYQEWKFVVYPSNGMVRR
;
A
#
# COMPACT_ATOMS: atom_id res chain seq x y z
N MET A 1 -49.97 14.45 15.37
CA MET A 1 -49.44 13.18 14.87
C MET A 1 -48.62 13.32 13.58
N LEU A 2 -49.14 13.99 12.55
CA LEU A 2 -48.43 14.20 11.28
C LEU A 2 -47.06 14.93 11.43
N TRP A 3 -46.99 15.91 12.31
CA TRP A 3 -45.75 16.65 12.61
C TRP A 3 -44.63 15.74 13.17
N ALA A 4 -45.00 14.84 14.09
CA ALA A 4 -44.05 13.90 14.67
C ALA A 4 -43.48 12.92 13.64
N LEU A 5 -44.30 12.42 12.73
CA LEU A 5 -43.91 11.56 11.64
C LEU A 5 -42.97 12.28 10.67
N MET A 6 -43.22 13.55 10.39
CA MET A 6 -42.38 14.38 9.55
C MET A 6 -41.02 14.61 10.19
N CYS A 7 -40.93 14.85 11.50
CA CYS A 7 -39.68 15.01 12.22
C CYS A 7 -38.84 13.71 12.19
N VAL A 8 -39.47 12.54 12.40
CA VAL A 8 -38.80 11.24 12.35
C VAL A 8 -38.26 10.97 10.96
N ALA A 9 -39.01 11.29 9.89
CA ALA A 9 -38.53 11.13 8.52
C ALA A 9 -37.29 12.01 8.22
N LEU A 10 -37.33 13.28 8.64
CA LEU A 10 -36.19 14.19 8.45
C LEU A 10 -34.93 13.73 9.22
N ILE A 11 -35.09 13.27 10.46
CA ILE A 11 -33.95 12.74 11.24
C ILE A 11 -33.39 11.49 10.59
N SER A 12 -34.23 10.60 10.09
CA SER A 12 -33.81 9.37 9.40
C SER A 12 -32.96 9.66 8.15
N ILE A 13 -33.38 10.64 7.33
CA ILE A 13 -32.64 11.08 6.15
C ILE A 13 -31.31 11.70 6.56
N TYR A 14 -31.30 12.51 7.62
CA TYR A 14 -30.06 13.12 8.11
C TYR A 14 -29.06 12.06 8.61
N LEU A 15 -29.51 11.09 9.39
CA LEU A 15 -28.66 10.00 9.90
C LEU A 15 -28.09 9.13 8.78
N MET A 16 -28.87 8.88 7.71
CA MET A 16 -28.40 8.15 6.54
C MET A 16 -27.24 8.90 5.86
N LYS A 17 -27.38 10.20 5.65
CA LYS A 17 -26.31 11.02 5.05
C LYS A 17 -25.04 11.08 5.90
N VAL A 18 -25.19 11.18 7.21
CA VAL A 18 -24.05 11.13 8.14
C VAL A 18 -23.32 9.79 8.04
N GLY A 19 -24.05 8.68 7.97
CA GLY A 19 -23.46 7.34 7.82
C GLY A 19 -22.63 7.17 6.54
N GLU A 20 -23.12 7.69 5.41
CA GLU A 20 -22.38 7.67 4.13
C GLU A 20 -21.07 8.48 4.20
N MET A 21 -21.10 9.66 4.82
CA MET A 21 -19.91 10.50 4.99
C MET A 21 -18.84 9.81 5.85
N TRP A 22 -19.23 9.10 6.90
CA TRP A 22 -18.30 8.38 7.76
C TRP A 22 -17.64 7.22 7.03
N GLY A 23 -18.39 6.44 6.25
CA GLY A 23 -17.87 5.36 5.44
C GLY A 23 -16.79 5.84 4.45
N THR A 24 -17.06 6.93 3.74
CA THR A 24 -16.13 7.52 2.77
C THR A 24 -14.84 8.03 3.44
N ASN A 25 -14.94 8.65 4.63
CA ASN A 25 -13.77 9.15 5.36
C ASN A 25 -12.88 7.99 5.85
N ILE A 26 -13.46 6.90 6.33
CA ILE A 26 -12.70 5.71 6.74
C ILE A 26 -11.98 5.10 5.53
N THR A 27 -12.66 4.97 4.40
CA THR A 27 -12.05 4.42 3.19
C THR A 27 -10.87 5.27 2.72
N ARG A 28 -11.00 6.60 2.70
CA ARG A 28 -9.89 7.51 2.35
C ARG A 28 -8.71 7.40 3.31
N ALA A 29 -8.98 7.30 4.61
CA ALA A 29 -7.93 7.12 5.61
C ALA A 29 -7.18 5.79 5.41
N ASN A 30 -7.89 4.72 5.08
CA ASN A 30 -7.28 3.41 4.79
C ASN A 30 -6.46 3.44 3.49
N GLU A 31 -6.93 4.16 2.45
CA GLU A 31 -6.16 4.34 1.21
C GLU A 31 -4.86 5.11 1.43
N ASP A 32 -4.91 6.21 2.19
CA ASP A 32 -3.71 6.99 2.51
C ASP A 32 -2.72 6.16 3.35
N GLU A 33 -3.22 5.33 4.27
CA GLU A 33 -2.39 4.41 5.03
C GLU A 33 -1.84 3.27 4.18
N LEU A 34 -2.61 2.77 3.19
CA LEU A 34 -2.16 1.77 2.22
C LEU A 34 -0.96 2.29 1.42
N LEU A 35 -1.09 3.51 0.89
CA LEU A 35 -0.01 4.18 0.16
C LEU A 35 1.22 4.36 1.05
N ARG A 36 1.04 4.88 2.27
CA ARG A 36 2.14 5.10 3.22
C ARG A 36 2.89 3.82 3.56
N ARG A 37 2.17 2.73 3.85
CA ARG A 37 2.78 1.43 4.20
C ARG A 37 3.41 0.76 2.99
N GLY A 38 2.74 0.78 1.84
CA GLY A 38 3.27 0.24 0.59
C GLY A 38 4.56 0.94 0.17
N ASP A 39 4.60 2.26 0.25
CA ASP A 39 5.80 3.06 -0.01
C ASP A 39 6.93 2.76 0.97
N ALA A 40 6.61 2.56 2.25
CA ALA A 40 7.61 2.19 3.24
C ALA A 40 8.25 0.83 2.93
N ILE A 41 7.46 -0.14 2.48
CA ILE A 41 7.97 -1.46 2.07
C ILE A 41 8.81 -1.33 0.79
N ARG A 42 8.32 -0.60 -0.22
CA ARG A 42 9.07 -0.33 -1.45
C ARG A 42 10.42 0.34 -1.17
N ALA A 43 10.43 1.36 -0.31
CA ALA A 43 11.66 2.05 0.09
C ALA A 43 12.62 1.13 0.86
N ALA A 44 12.10 0.22 1.67
CA ALA A 44 12.91 -0.77 2.37
C ALA A 44 13.58 -1.75 1.39
N ILE A 45 12.86 -2.22 0.38
CA ILE A 45 13.41 -3.08 -0.69
C ILE A 45 14.48 -2.32 -1.47
N ASP A 46 14.23 -1.08 -1.88
CA ASP A 46 15.20 -0.25 -2.58
C ASP A 46 16.46 -0.01 -1.73
N SER A 47 16.30 0.28 -0.45
CA SER A 47 17.41 0.41 0.50
C SER A 47 18.22 -0.89 0.63
N TYR A 48 17.55 -2.05 0.67
CA TYR A 48 18.21 -3.34 0.72
C TYR A 48 19.04 -3.61 -0.54
N VAL A 49 18.48 -3.35 -1.73
CA VAL A 49 19.15 -3.54 -3.02
C VAL A 49 20.36 -2.64 -3.15
N ARG A 50 20.27 -1.39 -2.70
CA ARG A 50 21.37 -0.41 -2.79
C ARG A 50 22.45 -0.59 -1.73
N ALA A 51 22.16 -1.30 -0.65
CA ALA A 51 23.11 -1.47 0.45
C ALA A 51 24.35 -2.28 0.06
N GLU A 52 24.24 -3.12 -0.96
CA GLU A 52 25.34 -3.93 -1.48
C GLU A 52 25.50 -3.73 -2.99
N SER A 53 26.74 -3.74 -3.45
CA SER A 53 27.09 -3.47 -4.86
C SER A 53 26.58 -4.53 -5.85
N ASN A 54 26.19 -5.72 -5.36
CA ASN A 54 25.69 -6.80 -6.20
C ASN A 54 24.21 -6.63 -6.62
N GLY A 55 23.50 -5.64 -6.06
CA GLY A 55 22.11 -5.36 -6.39
C GLY A 55 21.13 -6.51 -6.05
N ALA A 56 21.50 -7.39 -5.12
CA ALA A 56 20.68 -8.52 -4.74
C ALA A 56 19.39 -8.08 -4.05
N PHE A 57 18.27 -8.69 -4.44
CA PHE A 57 16.96 -8.46 -3.84
C PHE A 57 16.76 -9.34 -2.60
N PRO A 58 15.94 -8.89 -1.61
CA PRO A 58 15.52 -9.73 -0.50
C PRO A 58 14.63 -10.88 -1.01
N ARG A 59 14.52 -11.94 -0.22
CA ARG A 59 13.61 -13.07 -0.53
C ARG A 59 12.36 -13.07 0.35
N SER A 60 12.45 -12.39 1.48
CA SER A 60 11.36 -12.32 2.46
C SER A 60 11.36 -10.99 3.20
N PHE A 61 10.31 -10.73 3.97
CA PHE A 61 10.29 -9.61 4.90
C PHE A 61 11.34 -9.75 6.01
N ASP A 62 11.71 -10.97 6.38
CA ASP A 62 12.73 -11.21 7.40
C ASP A 62 14.09 -10.66 6.98
N ASP A 63 14.44 -10.72 5.69
CA ASP A 63 15.65 -10.14 5.15
C ASP A 63 15.64 -8.60 5.27
N LEU A 64 14.46 -7.97 5.22
CA LEU A 64 14.32 -6.52 5.41
C LEU A 64 14.39 -6.13 6.89
N LEU A 65 13.95 -7.00 7.80
CA LEU A 65 14.04 -6.79 9.24
C LEU A 65 15.43 -7.06 9.78
N HIS A 66 16.11 -8.05 9.21
CA HIS A 66 17.45 -8.47 9.62
C HIS A 66 18.23 -8.87 8.35
N ASP A 67 19.08 -7.96 7.88
CA ASP A 67 19.89 -8.21 6.68
C ASP A 67 20.87 -9.35 6.92
N PRO A 68 20.72 -10.53 6.29
CA PRO A 68 21.57 -11.68 6.53
C PRO A 68 22.97 -11.55 5.91
N ARG A 69 23.19 -10.55 5.07
CA ARG A 69 24.46 -10.32 4.35
C ARG A 69 25.55 -9.70 5.21
N VAL A 70 25.18 -9.19 6.38
CA VAL A 70 26.10 -8.51 7.29
C VAL A 70 26.05 -9.13 8.68
N SER A 71 27.17 -9.08 9.41
CA SER A 71 27.30 -9.63 10.75
C SER A 71 26.81 -8.71 11.85
N TYR A 72 26.50 -7.45 11.54
CA TYR A 72 25.99 -6.45 12.48
C TYR A 72 24.48 -6.21 12.21
N PRO A 73 23.72 -5.78 13.22
CA PRO A 73 22.30 -5.52 13.07
C PRO A 73 22.03 -4.41 12.05
N ARG A 74 21.55 -4.78 10.85
CA ARG A 74 21.09 -3.85 9.81
C ARG A 74 19.62 -4.12 9.55
N ARG A 75 18.81 -3.07 9.58
CA ARG A 75 17.37 -3.14 9.31
C ARG A 75 17.01 -2.15 8.21
N HIS A 76 16.26 -2.59 7.24
CA HIS A 76 15.70 -1.77 6.17
C HIS A 76 14.23 -1.45 6.41
N LEU A 77 13.53 -2.31 7.17
CA LEU A 77 12.15 -2.14 7.59
C LEU A 77 12.07 -2.22 9.13
N ARG A 78 11.22 -1.39 9.74
CA ARG A 78 11.06 -1.38 11.21
C ARG A 78 10.23 -2.55 11.72
N ALA A 79 9.16 -2.86 10.99
CA ALA A 79 8.22 -3.95 11.29
C ALA A 79 7.51 -4.36 10.01
N VAL A 80 7.00 -5.57 9.96
CA VAL A 80 6.09 -6.00 8.89
C VAL A 80 4.72 -5.38 9.20
N TYR A 81 4.27 -4.50 8.30
CA TYR A 81 2.95 -3.88 8.41
C TYR A 81 1.90 -4.81 7.81
N VAL A 82 0.74 -4.86 8.43
CA VAL A 82 -0.45 -5.49 7.83
C VAL A 82 -1.08 -4.55 6.81
N ASP A 83 -1.77 -5.12 5.84
CA ASP A 83 -2.58 -4.37 4.87
C ASP A 83 -3.71 -3.64 5.61
N PRO A 84 -3.82 -2.30 5.51
CA PRO A 84 -4.82 -1.54 6.26
C PRO A 84 -6.24 -1.70 5.75
N ILE A 85 -6.44 -2.25 4.53
CA ILE A 85 -7.77 -2.48 3.96
C ILE A 85 -8.27 -3.87 4.30
N THR A 86 -7.47 -4.90 4.04
CA THR A 86 -7.83 -6.30 4.29
C THR A 86 -7.58 -6.74 5.73
N HIS A 87 -6.73 -6.00 6.48
CA HIS A 87 -6.22 -6.36 7.79
C HIS A 87 -5.46 -7.69 7.83
N GLY A 88 -5.05 -8.18 6.66
CA GLY A 88 -4.29 -9.40 6.46
C GLY A 88 -2.87 -9.14 5.96
N ASP A 89 -2.27 -10.19 5.43
CA ASP A 89 -0.94 -10.13 4.86
C ASP A 89 -0.95 -9.50 3.46
N TRP A 90 0.13 -8.80 3.13
CA TRP A 90 0.36 -8.31 1.79
C TRP A 90 0.57 -9.45 0.80
N LYS A 91 0.08 -9.28 -0.42
CA LYS A 91 0.48 -10.14 -1.55
C LYS A 91 1.84 -9.71 -2.05
N LEU A 92 2.68 -10.71 -2.33
CA LEU A 92 4.06 -10.49 -2.75
C LEU A 92 4.15 -10.47 -4.27
N VAL A 93 4.94 -9.54 -4.79
CA VAL A 93 5.39 -9.54 -6.19
C VAL A 93 6.79 -10.15 -6.20
N THR A 94 6.90 -11.37 -6.71
CA THR A 94 8.14 -12.13 -6.71
C THR A 94 8.75 -12.25 -8.10
N GLY A 95 10.08 -12.27 -8.13
CA GLY A 95 10.86 -12.55 -9.34
C GLY A 95 10.99 -14.05 -9.62
N PRO A 96 11.64 -14.40 -10.75
CA PRO A 96 11.75 -15.79 -11.23
C PRO A 96 12.55 -16.70 -10.29
N ASN A 97 13.46 -16.16 -9.46
CA ASN A 97 14.26 -16.94 -8.52
C ASN A 97 13.76 -16.78 -7.06
N GLY A 98 12.53 -16.27 -6.88
CA GLY A 98 11.94 -16.04 -5.57
C GLY A 98 12.37 -14.74 -4.89
N GLU A 99 12.94 -13.80 -5.64
CA GLU A 99 13.25 -12.46 -5.14
C GLU A 99 11.97 -11.70 -4.86
N LEU A 100 11.95 -10.93 -3.78
CA LEU A 100 10.86 -10.03 -3.42
C LEU A 100 11.05 -8.68 -4.11
N TYR A 101 10.26 -8.39 -5.14
CA TYR A 101 10.29 -7.12 -5.86
C TYR A 101 9.37 -6.07 -5.25
N GLY A 102 8.31 -6.49 -4.58
CA GLY A 102 7.35 -5.57 -4.00
C GLY A 102 6.13 -6.25 -3.43
N VAL A 103 5.12 -5.43 -3.13
CA VAL A 103 3.86 -5.88 -2.53
C VAL A 103 2.66 -5.19 -3.18
N TYR A 104 1.48 -5.78 -2.99
CA TYR A 104 0.19 -5.16 -3.31
C TYR A 104 -0.88 -5.63 -2.33
N SER A 105 -1.98 -4.87 -2.24
CA SER A 105 -3.15 -5.26 -1.45
C SER A 105 -4.01 -6.26 -2.22
N ASP A 106 -4.50 -7.28 -1.53
CA ASP A 106 -5.50 -8.22 -2.09
C ASP A 106 -6.94 -7.71 -1.94
N ALA A 107 -7.10 -6.46 -1.53
CA ALA A 107 -8.42 -5.86 -1.34
C ALA A 107 -9.19 -5.79 -2.66
N GLU A 108 -10.42 -6.23 -2.61
CA GLU A 108 -11.37 -6.04 -3.69
C GLU A 108 -11.99 -4.64 -3.62
N GLY A 109 -12.30 -4.06 -4.76
CA GLY A 109 -12.96 -2.78 -4.85
C GLY A 109 -12.22 -1.76 -5.69
N VAL A 110 -12.91 -0.64 -5.88
CA VAL A 110 -12.43 0.49 -6.70
C VAL A 110 -11.93 1.59 -5.78
N PRO A 111 -10.67 2.02 -5.95
CA PRO A 111 -10.12 3.10 -5.15
C PRO A 111 -10.92 4.41 -5.30
N LEU A 112 -11.09 5.14 -4.20
CA LEU A 112 -11.69 6.48 -4.21
C LEU A 112 -10.69 7.53 -4.68
N LYS A 113 -9.41 7.38 -4.32
CA LYS A 113 -8.34 8.29 -4.71
C LYS A 113 -8.02 8.13 -6.20
N ARG A 114 -8.11 9.24 -6.95
CA ARG A 114 -7.89 9.29 -8.39
C ARG A 114 -6.74 10.20 -8.80
N ASP A 115 -6.32 11.08 -7.91
CA ASP A 115 -5.28 12.07 -8.15
C ASP A 115 -4.47 12.37 -6.88
N GLY A 116 -3.48 13.25 -6.98
CA GLY A 116 -2.63 13.62 -5.86
C GLY A 116 -1.70 12.50 -5.40
N PHE A 117 -1.29 11.61 -6.31
CA PHE A 117 -0.28 10.60 -6.04
C PHE A 117 1.13 11.19 -6.10
N SER A 118 2.07 10.53 -5.43
CA SER A 118 3.50 10.83 -5.57
C SER A 118 3.98 10.49 -6.98
N ASP A 119 5.13 11.03 -7.39
CA ASP A 119 5.73 10.73 -8.71
C ASP A 119 5.96 9.22 -8.91
N ALA A 120 6.23 8.50 -7.83
CA ALA A 120 6.44 7.06 -7.85
C ALA A 120 5.14 6.25 -8.05
N ASP A 121 3.98 6.84 -7.73
CA ASP A 121 2.67 6.20 -7.74
C ASP A 121 1.71 6.81 -8.77
N VAL A 122 2.19 7.71 -9.62
CA VAL A 122 1.36 8.43 -10.59
C VAL A 122 0.55 7.49 -11.48
N SER A 123 1.07 6.29 -11.76
CA SER A 123 0.37 5.25 -12.53
C SER A 123 -0.88 4.70 -11.85
N PHE A 124 -1.00 4.85 -10.52
CA PHE A 124 -2.15 4.37 -9.75
C PHE A 124 -3.43 5.16 -10.08
N SER A 125 -3.30 6.38 -10.59
CA SER A 125 -4.43 7.19 -11.05
C SER A 125 -5.24 6.53 -12.18
N LEU A 126 -4.60 5.64 -12.95
CA LEU A 126 -5.19 4.92 -14.07
C LEU A 126 -5.76 3.55 -13.66
N GLN A 127 -5.48 3.09 -12.46
CA GLN A 127 -5.87 1.77 -11.99
C GLN A 127 -7.30 1.78 -11.44
N THR A 128 -7.99 0.66 -11.61
CA THR A 128 -9.40 0.51 -11.23
C THR A 128 -9.61 -0.40 -10.01
N SER A 129 -8.53 -1.03 -9.52
CA SER A 129 -8.55 -1.92 -8.37
C SER A 129 -7.34 -1.69 -7.47
N TYR A 130 -7.51 -1.92 -6.15
CA TYR A 130 -6.40 -1.92 -5.20
C TYR A 130 -5.34 -2.97 -5.52
N GLN A 131 -5.71 -4.10 -6.12
CA GLN A 131 -4.79 -5.16 -6.52
C GLN A 131 -3.82 -4.72 -7.62
N GLU A 132 -4.13 -3.64 -8.34
CA GLU A 132 -3.27 -3.06 -9.37
C GLU A 132 -2.29 -2.02 -8.80
N TRP A 133 -2.49 -1.58 -7.54
CA TRP A 133 -1.56 -0.70 -6.84
C TRP A 133 -0.36 -1.49 -6.32
N LYS A 134 0.62 -1.66 -7.22
CA LYS A 134 1.82 -2.47 -6.94
C LYS A 134 2.98 -1.59 -6.52
N PHE A 135 3.40 -1.74 -5.28
CA PHE A 135 4.57 -1.05 -4.71
C PHE A 135 5.82 -1.88 -4.99
N VAL A 136 6.45 -1.66 -6.14
CA VAL A 136 7.53 -2.51 -6.65
C VAL A 136 8.81 -1.73 -6.93
N VAL A 137 9.92 -2.43 -6.77
CA VAL A 137 11.25 -2.05 -7.25
C VAL A 137 11.64 -3.07 -8.31
N TYR A 138 11.79 -2.64 -9.56
CA TYR A 138 12.26 -3.54 -10.61
C TYR A 138 13.78 -3.49 -10.73
N PRO A 139 14.43 -4.62 -11.04
CA PRO A 139 15.86 -4.62 -11.33
C PRO A 139 16.12 -3.69 -12.51
N SER A 140 17.01 -2.73 -12.33
CA SER A 140 17.48 -1.89 -13.42
C SER A 140 18.34 -2.76 -14.36
N ASN A 141 17.77 -3.21 -15.45
CA ASN A 141 18.51 -3.82 -16.54
C ASN A 141 19.41 -2.73 -17.15
N GLY A 142 20.60 -2.50 -16.57
CA GLY A 142 21.74 -1.86 -17.21
C GLY A 142 21.55 -0.67 -18.15
N MET A 143 20.39 -0.01 -18.18
CA MET A 143 20.21 1.24 -18.91
C MET A 143 20.78 2.39 -18.09
N VAL A 144 22.09 2.54 -18.20
CA VAL A 144 22.75 3.82 -17.92
C VAL A 144 22.09 4.85 -18.83
N ARG A 145 21.22 5.69 -18.29
CA ARG A 145 20.87 6.94 -18.95
C ARG A 145 22.16 7.77 -19.06
N ARG A 146 22.70 7.85 -20.27
CA ARG A 146 23.66 8.87 -20.65
C ARG A 146 22.96 10.22 -20.75
#